data_56f4b168efc82da11c71225a2238341c
#
_entry.id   56f4b168efc82da11c71225a2238341c
#
_cell.length_a   1.000
_cell.length_b   1.000
_cell.length_c   1.000
_cell.angle_alpha   90.00
_cell.angle_beta   90.00
_cell.angle_gamma   90.00
#
_symmetry.space_group_name_H-M   'P 1'
#
loop_
_entity.id
_entity.type
_entity.pdbx_description
1 polymer ?
#
loop_
_entity_poly.entity_id
_entity_poly.type
_entity_poly.pdbx_seq_one_letter_code
_entity_poly.pdbx_strand_id
1 'polypeptide(L)'
;MLTVLLVAALNGCTTKPADEERGSATHLTIRTCPGEPVPSELTVTCHQIEVEGASISAAVLHAPDPTGNPVLFLHGGPGGRAVVDRYRWLTPRSELLDTHDVVLVDQRGGGDSTPSMDCPEMRHPDAEEAALAGDRACRDRLIKSGIDPASVNVEQIAIDLVVVRQALGIDRWHLHGVSFGSRVALELMRRDELAIVSAVLDSVVPPDVDETADLPHGILAALRTLEGRCTHDGSCPSGVIEPLREVLNRLKAGPIVVQVDDRSFKVDDTAFLAATVDALGRPGGPALLPEALGMATANRLAEAMAMLVSAETTIVNSARNAVSGNEAPGYANTGDTLAEGVWVAVTCGDQLPGMSFEPTNVNDPIYRAEHTRWVALRARCAAWQVPPTADSTRMPVSSPVPTLILAGDLDPITPSSWARSVARHLNDSTIVTSARWTHAPSTWNPCAIHLMVRFLASGERPSGPSPEC
;
A
#
# COMPACT_ATOMS: atom_id res chain seq x y z
N MET A 1 -58.52 57.00 -42.51
CA MET A 1 -58.21 55.98 -41.52
C MET A 1 -57.64 54.79 -42.24
N LEU A 2 -56.39 54.66 -42.34
CA LEU A 2 -55.68 53.60 -43.09
C LEU A 2 -55.20 52.53 -42.11
N THR A 3 -55.72 51.32 -42.27
CA THR A 3 -55.33 50.16 -41.47
C THR A 3 -54.20 49.43 -42.20
N VAL A 4 -52.97 49.42 -41.59
CA VAL A 4 -51.83 48.68 -42.12
C VAL A 4 -51.81 47.32 -41.46
N LEU A 5 -51.94 46.22 -42.26
CA LEU A 5 -51.74 44.87 -41.86
C LEU A 5 -50.22 44.53 -41.90
N LEU A 6 -49.65 44.19 -40.76
CA LEU A 6 -48.28 43.64 -40.66
C LEU A 6 -48.37 42.11 -40.75
N VAL A 7 -47.78 41.55 -41.81
CA VAL A 7 -47.57 40.08 -41.93
C VAL A 7 -46.23 39.76 -41.29
N ALA A 8 -46.25 39.03 -40.19
CA ALA A 8 -45.04 38.49 -39.54
C ALA A 8 -44.66 37.16 -40.21
N ALA A 9 -43.50 37.14 -40.86
CA ALA A 9 -42.89 35.92 -41.37
C ALA A 9 -42.22 35.16 -40.21
N LEU A 10 -42.72 33.99 -39.88
CA LEU A 10 -42.11 33.04 -38.95
C LEU A 10 -40.99 32.28 -39.68
N ASN A 11 -39.74 32.67 -39.50
CA ASN A 11 -38.59 31.84 -39.85
C ASN A 11 -38.41 30.79 -38.77
N GLY A 12 -38.76 29.55 -39.09
CA GLY A 12 -38.45 28.36 -38.27
C GLY A 12 -36.97 28.08 -38.27
N CYS A 13 -36.27 28.39 -37.18
CA CYS A 13 -34.96 27.82 -36.88
C CYS A 13 -35.18 26.37 -36.43
N THR A 14 -34.88 25.41 -37.29
CA THR A 14 -34.67 24.02 -36.91
C THR A 14 -33.31 23.92 -36.26
N THR A 15 -33.26 23.93 -34.94
CA THR A 15 -32.06 23.51 -34.19
C THR A 15 -31.90 22.01 -34.41
N LYS A 16 -30.84 21.60 -35.13
CA LYS A 16 -30.32 20.24 -35.08
C LYS A 16 -30.04 19.91 -33.60
N PRO A 17 -30.40 18.69 -33.13
CA PRO A 17 -29.88 18.23 -31.86
C PRO A 17 -28.35 18.24 -31.94
N ALA A 18 -27.71 18.82 -30.94
CA ALA A 18 -26.28 18.63 -30.74
C ALA A 18 -26.03 17.13 -30.62
N ASP A 19 -25.19 16.59 -31.49
CA ASP A 19 -24.65 15.24 -31.31
C ASP A 19 -23.99 15.24 -29.92
N GLU A 20 -24.56 14.47 -29.00
CA GLU A 20 -23.86 14.08 -27.78
C GLU A 20 -22.49 13.54 -28.22
N GLU A 21 -21.42 14.22 -27.80
CA GLU A 21 -20.09 13.70 -27.90
C GLU A 21 -20.10 12.33 -27.22
N ARG A 22 -20.12 11.27 -28.03
CA ARG A 22 -19.84 9.92 -27.56
C ARG A 22 -18.44 9.98 -26.96
N GLY A 23 -18.37 9.82 -25.64
CA GLY A 23 -17.12 9.67 -24.93
C GLY A 23 -16.20 8.71 -25.68
N SER A 24 -14.94 9.07 -25.78
CA SER A 24 -13.88 8.25 -26.36
C SER A 24 -14.07 6.81 -25.89
N ALA A 25 -14.29 5.87 -26.81
CA ALA A 25 -14.45 4.47 -26.48
C ALA A 25 -13.17 4.01 -25.77
N THR A 26 -13.30 3.66 -24.50
CA THR A 26 -12.19 3.15 -23.70
C THR A 26 -11.66 1.90 -24.38
N HIS A 27 -10.39 1.90 -24.79
CA HIS A 27 -9.80 0.77 -25.51
C HIS A 27 -9.39 -0.28 -24.47
N LEU A 28 -10.13 -1.40 -24.44
CA LEU A 28 -9.80 -2.58 -23.64
C LEU A 28 -9.33 -3.68 -24.59
N THR A 29 -8.17 -4.27 -24.31
CA THR A 29 -7.64 -5.42 -25.03
C THR A 29 -7.41 -6.59 -24.08
N ILE A 30 -7.76 -7.82 -24.53
CA ILE A 30 -7.46 -9.05 -23.81
C ILE A 30 -6.03 -9.46 -24.16
N ARG A 31 -5.25 -9.87 -23.15
CA ARG A 31 -3.85 -10.32 -23.31
C ARG A 31 -3.59 -11.61 -22.53
N THR A 32 -2.48 -12.24 -22.84
CA THR A 32 -1.94 -13.33 -22.00
C THR A 32 -1.62 -12.79 -20.61
N CYS A 33 -2.03 -13.49 -19.56
CA CYS A 33 -1.72 -13.11 -18.19
C CYS A 33 -0.22 -13.21 -17.91
N PRO A 34 0.41 -12.17 -17.34
CA PRO A 34 1.81 -12.21 -16.96
C PRO A 34 2.04 -13.11 -15.73
N GLY A 35 3.30 -13.53 -15.52
CA GLY A 35 3.70 -14.34 -14.37
C GLY A 35 3.24 -15.80 -14.45
N GLU A 36 3.26 -16.48 -13.31
CA GLU A 36 2.95 -17.90 -13.23
C GLU A 36 1.48 -18.22 -13.52
N PRO A 37 1.18 -19.32 -14.21
CA PRO A 37 -0.19 -19.75 -14.43
C PRO A 37 -0.87 -20.09 -13.10
N VAL A 38 -2.17 -19.84 -13.03
CA VAL A 38 -3.02 -20.29 -11.91
C VAL A 38 -3.50 -21.72 -12.18
N PRO A 39 -3.97 -22.47 -11.14
CA PRO A 39 -4.60 -23.77 -11.32
C PRO A 39 -5.71 -23.73 -12.36
N SER A 40 -5.90 -24.83 -13.10
CA SER A 40 -6.84 -24.94 -14.23
C SER A 40 -8.31 -24.76 -13.85
N GLU A 41 -8.62 -24.91 -12.57
CA GLU A 41 -9.97 -24.76 -12.02
C GLU A 41 -10.40 -23.30 -11.91
N LEU A 42 -9.45 -22.35 -11.91
CA LEU A 42 -9.72 -20.93 -11.83
C LEU A 42 -9.62 -20.28 -13.21
N THR A 43 -10.72 -19.71 -13.68
CA THR A 43 -10.73 -18.89 -14.90
C THR A 43 -10.18 -17.51 -14.60
N VAL A 44 -9.17 -17.07 -15.35
CA VAL A 44 -8.58 -15.74 -15.25
C VAL A 44 -8.52 -15.09 -16.63
N THR A 45 -8.96 -13.84 -16.71
CA THR A 45 -8.77 -13.01 -17.91
C THR A 45 -7.89 -11.82 -17.58
N CYS A 46 -6.94 -11.52 -18.47
CA CYS A 46 -6.05 -10.38 -18.31
C CYS A 46 -6.29 -9.35 -19.40
N HIS A 47 -6.27 -8.10 -18.99
CA HIS A 47 -6.65 -6.96 -19.79
C HIS A 47 -5.57 -5.89 -19.78
N GLN A 48 -5.51 -5.14 -20.90
CA GLN A 48 -4.80 -3.87 -20.98
C GLN A 48 -5.85 -2.81 -21.30
N ILE A 49 -5.92 -1.76 -20.49
CA ILE A 49 -6.95 -0.74 -20.54
C ILE A 49 -6.29 0.62 -20.74
N GLU A 50 -6.59 1.26 -21.87
CA GLU A 50 -6.04 2.58 -22.17
C GLU A 50 -6.71 3.65 -21.31
N VAL A 51 -5.90 4.46 -20.66
CA VAL A 51 -6.28 5.64 -19.90
C VAL A 51 -5.48 6.85 -20.37
N GLU A 52 -5.75 8.04 -19.86
CA GLU A 52 -5.00 9.22 -20.23
C GLU A 52 -3.51 9.06 -19.84
N GLY A 53 -2.64 9.02 -20.85
CA GLY A 53 -1.18 8.95 -20.69
C GLY A 53 -0.64 7.62 -20.14
N ALA A 54 -1.47 6.57 -20.05
CA ALA A 54 -1.02 5.26 -19.58
C ALA A 54 -1.90 4.12 -20.13
N SER A 55 -1.41 2.90 -19.96
CA SER A 55 -2.16 1.68 -20.23
C SER A 55 -2.10 0.80 -18.98
N ILE A 56 -3.25 0.51 -18.40
CA ILE A 56 -3.40 -0.13 -17.09
C ILE A 56 -3.58 -1.64 -17.27
N SER A 57 -2.74 -2.40 -16.59
CA SER A 57 -2.84 -3.86 -16.54
C SER A 57 -3.84 -4.30 -15.47
N ALA A 58 -4.79 -5.15 -15.85
CA ALA A 58 -5.76 -5.72 -14.94
C ALA A 58 -5.93 -7.22 -15.16
N ALA A 59 -6.24 -7.96 -14.09
CA ALA A 59 -6.66 -9.34 -14.17
C ALA A 59 -8.00 -9.51 -13.44
N VAL A 60 -8.91 -10.29 -14.03
CA VAL A 60 -10.17 -10.67 -13.40
C VAL A 60 -10.10 -12.18 -13.10
N LEU A 61 -10.18 -12.51 -11.83
CA LEU A 61 -10.34 -13.87 -11.34
C LEU A 61 -11.84 -14.12 -11.26
N HIS A 62 -12.34 -15.06 -12.07
CA HIS A 62 -13.76 -15.29 -12.21
C HIS A 62 -14.29 -16.30 -11.20
N ALA A 63 -15.33 -15.94 -10.47
CA ALA A 63 -16.10 -16.88 -9.68
C ALA A 63 -16.82 -17.89 -10.60
N PRO A 64 -17.01 -19.15 -10.17
CA PRO A 64 -17.77 -20.15 -10.95
C PRO A 64 -19.23 -19.75 -11.15
N ASP A 65 -19.83 -19.10 -10.16
CA ASP A 65 -21.22 -18.63 -10.16
C ASP A 65 -21.30 -17.27 -9.44
N PRO A 66 -20.92 -16.16 -10.10
CA PRO A 66 -20.87 -14.86 -9.47
C PRO A 66 -22.27 -14.37 -9.11
N THR A 67 -22.55 -14.24 -7.82
CA THR A 67 -23.82 -13.74 -7.27
C THR A 67 -23.69 -12.35 -6.64
N GLY A 68 -22.47 -11.89 -6.40
CA GLY A 68 -22.15 -10.59 -5.82
C GLY A 68 -21.49 -9.64 -6.79
N ASN A 69 -21.37 -8.36 -6.38
CA ASN A 69 -20.59 -7.38 -7.12
C ASN A 69 -19.09 -7.74 -7.03
N PRO A 70 -18.29 -7.49 -8.09
CA PRO A 70 -16.86 -7.77 -8.06
C PRO A 70 -16.14 -7.05 -6.91
N VAL A 71 -15.01 -7.60 -6.47
CA VAL A 71 -14.13 -6.99 -5.48
C VAL A 71 -12.89 -6.43 -6.17
N LEU A 72 -12.68 -5.12 -6.10
CA LEU A 72 -11.43 -4.50 -6.51
C LEU A 72 -10.40 -4.62 -5.39
N PHE A 73 -9.28 -5.27 -5.67
CA PHE A 73 -8.11 -5.28 -4.78
C PHE A 73 -7.14 -4.17 -5.13
N LEU A 74 -6.83 -3.34 -4.14
CA LEU A 74 -5.89 -2.22 -4.22
C LEU A 74 -4.63 -2.55 -3.42
N HIS A 75 -3.57 -2.86 -4.15
CA HIS A 75 -2.28 -3.20 -3.56
C HIS A 75 -1.63 -2.00 -2.87
N GLY A 76 -0.88 -2.26 -1.80
CA GLY A 76 -0.06 -1.26 -1.12
C GLY A 76 1.24 -0.94 -1.86
N GLY A 77 2.19 -0.45 -1.14
CA GLY A 77 3.49 -0.03 -1.58
C GLY A 77 3.73 1.43 -1.27
N PRO A 78 3.37 2.38 -2.16
CA PRO A 78 2.82 2.31 -3.52
C PRO A 78 3.73 1.61 -4.54
N GLY A 79 3.14 1.23 -5.69
CA GLY A 79 3.87 0.58 -6.78
C GLY A 79 3.85 -0.95 -6.76
N GLY A 80 3.00 -1.57 -5.92
CA GLY A 80 2.84 -3.03 -5.84
C GLY A 80 2.30 -3.67 -7.13
N ARG A 81 2.57 -4.98 -7.32
CA ARG A 81 2.27 -5.77 -8.52
C ARG A 81 1.13 -6.76 -8.26
N ALA A 82 -0.11 -6.29 -8.33
CA ALA A 82 -1.28 -7.10 -7.99
C ALA A 82 -1.53 -8.24 -9.01
N VAL A 83 -1.33 -7.97 -10.31
CA VAL A 83 -1.66 -8.90 -11.40
C VAL A 83 -0.73 -10.12 -11.41
N VAL A 84 0.57 -9.92 -11.22
CA VAL A 84 1.54 -11.02 -11.09
C VAL A 84 1.30 -11.83 -9.83
N ASP A 85 0.96 -11.18 -8.72
CA ASP A 85 0.75 -11.79 -7.41
C ASP A 85 -0.66 -12.41 -7.24
N ARG A 86 -1.43 -12.59 -8.33
CA ARG A 86 -2.80 -13.13 -8.30
C ARG A 86 -2.92 -14.49 -7.60
N TYR A 87 -1.86 -15.31 -7.58
CA TYR A 87 -1.83 -16.60 -6.88
C TYR A 87 -2.10 -16.46 -5.37
N ARG A 88 -1.85 -15.29 -4.78
CA ARG A 88 -2.14 -15.00 -3.36
C ARG A 88 -3.64 -15.02 -3.03
N TRP A 89 -4.50 -15.04 -4.06
CA TRP A 89 -5.94 -15.13 -3.91
C TRP A 89 -6.47 -16.56 -3.91
N LEU A 90 -5.61 -17.55 -4.21
CA LEU A 90 -6.01 -18.95 -4.31
C LEU A 90 -6.25 -19.59 -2.94
N THR A 91 -5.55 -19.15 -1.92
CA THR A 91 -5.73 -19.55 -0.51
C THR A 91 -5.13 -18.45 0.40
N PRO A 92 -5.72 -18.15 1.52
CA PRO A 92 -6.99 -18.61 2.12
C PRO A 92 -8.21 -17.75 1.71
N ARG A 93 -8.10 -16.88 0.71
CA ARG A 93 -9.17 -15.96 0.27
C ARG A 93 -10.09 -16.56 -0.77
N SER A 94 -9.91 -17.83 -1.11
CA SER A 94 -10.69 -18.56 -2.12
C SER A 94 -12.19 -18.56 -1.86
N GLU A 95 -12.63 -18.52 -0.59
CA GLU A 95 -14.07 -18.46 -0.25
C GLU A 95 -14.76 -17.23 -0.88
N LEU A 96 -14.05 -16.11 -1.09
CA LEU A 96 -14.61 -14.97 -1.77
C LEU A 96 -14.83 -15.25 -3.28
N LEU A 97 -13.94 -16.04 -3.88
CA LEU A 97 -14.01 -16.44 -5.29
C LEU A 97 -15.15 -17.46 -5.58
N ASP A 98 -15.83 -17.98 -4.57
CA ASP A 98 -17.01 -18.83 -4.81
C ASP A 98 -18.18 -18.02 -5.35
N THR A 99 -18.26 -16.72 -4.99
CA THR A 99 -19.43 -15.88 -5.26
C THR A 99 -19.13 -14.51 -5.85
N HIS A 100 -17.86 -14.08 -5.87
CA HIS A 100 -17.45 -12.75 -6.33
C HIS A 100 -16.26 -12.85 -7.27
N ASP A 101 -16.34 -12.19 -8.40
CA ASP A 101 -15.16 -11.93 -9.22
C ASP A 101 -14.19 -11.04 -8.44
N VAL A 102 -12.89 -11.27 -8.60
CA VAL A 102 -11.86 -10.41 -8.01
C VAL A 102 -11.08 -9.71 -9.12
N VAL A 103 -11.08 -8.39 -9.07
CA VAL A 103 -10.36 -7.52 -10.00
C VAL A 103 -9.05 -7.09 -9.36
N LEU A 104 -7.95 -7.48 -9.97
CA LEU A 104 -6.59 -7.09 -9.60
C LEU A 104 -6.10 -6.06 -10.61
N VAL A 105 -5.54 -4.95 -10.13
CA VAL A 105 -5.05 -3.87 -10.99
C VAL A 105 -3.63 -3.51 -10.59
N ASP A 106 -2.73 -3.50 -11.55
CA ASP A 106 -1.45 -2.85 -11.40
C ASP A 106 -1.65 -1.35 -11.59
N GLN A 107 -1.45 -0.58 -10.52
CA GLN A 107 -1.65 0.86 -10.55
C GLN A 107 -0.70 1.52 -11.54
N ARG A 108 -1.04 2.73 -12.03
CA ARG A 108 -0.20 3.53 -12.95
C ARG A 108 1.27 3.51 -12.53
N GLY A 109 2.15 3.17 -13.46
CA GLY A 109 3.60 3.13 -13.27
C GLY A 109 4.13 1.86 -12.61
N GLY A 110 3.26 1.04 -11.99
CA GLY A 110 3.62 -0.20 -11.30
C GLY A 110 3.29 -1.45 -12.11
N GLY A 111 3.88 -2.57 -11.70
CA GLY A 111 3.62 -3.88 -12.29
C GLY A 111 3.81 -3.93 -13.80
N ASP A 112 2.80 -4.46 -14.51
CA ASP A 112 2.76 -4.55 -15.96
C ASP A 112 1.98 -3.37 -16.61
N SER A 113 1.61 -2.36 -15.84
CA SER A 113 1.08 -1.10 -16.38
C SER A 113 2.18 -0.29 -17.05
N THR A 114 1.84 0.43 -18.13
CA THR A 114 2.80 1.22 -18.89
C THR A 114 2.38 2.68 -18.96
N PRO A 115 3.34 3.62 -18.97
CA PRO A 115 4.79 3.40 -18.86
C PRO A 115 5.22 2.93 -17.47
N SER A 116 6.27 2.09 -17.39
CA SER A 116 6.80 1.61 -16.12
C SER A 116 7.67 2.65 -15.43
N MET A 117 7.48 2.81 -14.12
CA MET A 117 8.34 3.63 -13.26
C MET A 117 9.27 2.77 -12.38
N ASP A 118 9.62 1.58 -12.82
CA ASP A 118 10.64 0.75 -12.20
C ASP A 118 12.02 1.44 -12.27
N CYS A 119 12.74 1.44 -11.15
CA CYS A 119 14.00 2.19 -10.97
C CYS A 119 15.14 1.31 -10.48
N PRO A 120 15.68 0.42 -11.33
CA PRO A 120 16.79 -0.44 -10.93
C PRO A 120 18.03 0.35 -10.45
N GLU A 121 18.17 1.61 -10.88
CA GLU A 121 19.24 2.52 -10.46
C GLU A 121 19.21 2.85 -8.97
N MET A 122 18.05 2.68 -8.32
CA MET A 122 17.85 3.00 -6.91
C MET A 122 18.07 1.78 -5.99
N ARG A 123 18.29 0.60 -6.56
CA ARG A 123 18.44 -0.63 -5.80
C ARG A 123 19.84 -0.75 -5.21
N HIS A 124 19.89 -1.12 -3.93
CA HIS A 124 21.13 -1.44 -3.21
C HIS A 124 22.21 -0.34 -3.18
N PRO A 125 21.86 0.91 -2.79
CA PRO A 125 22.89 1.94 -2.64
C PRO A 125 23.78 1.64 -1.43
N ASP A 126 25.12 1.69 -1.63
CA ASP A 126 26.09 1.45 -0.57
C ASP A 126 26.26 2.67 0.38
N ALA A 127 25.77 3.84 -0.02
CA ALA A 127 25.88 5.09 0.74
C ALA A 127 24.76 6.07 0.31
N GLU A 128 24.49 7.08 1.15
CA GLU A 128 23.51 8.14 0.89
C GLU A 128 23.77 8.89 -0.43
N GLU A 129 25.02 9.19 -0.73
CA GLU A 129 25.39 9.83 -2.00
C GLU A 129 25.06 8.95 -3.21
N ALA A 130 25.26 7.63 -3.10
CA ALA A 130 24.90 6.65 -4.12
C ALA A 130 23.38 6.55 -4.25
N ALA A 131 22.63 6.64 -3.16
CA ALA A 131 21.16 6.67 -3.17
C ALA A 131 20.64 7.89 -3.93
N LEU A 132 21.14 9.08 -3.63
CA LEU A 132 20.77 10.32 -4.34
C LEU A 132 21.20 10.31 -5.83
N ALA A 133 22.33 9.67 -6.14
CA ALA A 133 22.75 9.47 -7.54
C ALA A 133 21.79 8.54 -8.30
N GLY A 134 21.36 7.44 -7.67
CA GLY A 134 20.36 6.53 -8.19
C GLY A 134 19.00 7.21 -8.43
N ASP A 135 18.54 8.02 -7.48
CA ASP A 135 17.32 8.82 -7.60
C ASP A 135 17.37 9.73 -8.84
N ARG A 136 18.47 10.48 -9.02
CA ARG A 136 18.64 11.36 -10.19
C ARG A 136 18.73 10.56 -11.50
N ALA A 137 19.46 9.47 -11.51
CA ALA A 137 19.62 8.63 -12.70
C ALA A 137 18.29 8.04 -13.17
N CYS A 138 17.47 7.52 -12.23
CA CYS A 138 16.13 7.05 -12.56
C CYS A 138 15.25 8.16 -13.08
N ARG A 139 15.12 9.28 -12.34
CA ARG A 139 14.33 10.44 -12.76
C ARG A 139 14.71 10.91 -14.18
N ASP A 140 16.00 11.10 -14.45
CA ASP A 140 16.47 11.59 -15.73
C ASP A 140 16.19 10.60 -16.87
N ARG A 141 16.27 9.29 -16.60
CA ARG A 141 15.87 8.25 -17.57
C ARG A 141 14.36 8.31 -17.85
N LEU A 142 13.53 8.42 -16.83
CA LEU A 142 12.07 8.53 -16.97
C LEU A 142 11.70 9.76 -17.82
N ILE A 143 12.21 10.94 -17.48
CA ILE A 143 11.94 12.19 -18.22
C ILE A 143 12.43 12.09 -19.66
N LYS A 144 13.64 11.55 -19.89
CA LYS A 144 14.17 11.35 -21.24
C LYS A 144 13.30 10.40 -22.08
N SER A 145 12.61 9.47 -21.42
CA SER A 145 11.66 8.54 -22.04
C SER A 145 10.25 9.15 -22.20
N GLY A 146 10.05 10.43 -21.87
CA GLY A 146 8.77 11.10 -21.96
C GLY A 146 7.81 10.80 -20.79
N ILE A 147 8.31 10.21 -19.71
CA ILE A 147 7.52 9.88 -18.52
C ILE A 147 7.67 11.00 -17.51
N ASP A 148 6.55 11.65 -17.17
CA ASP A 148 6.50 12.65 -16.12
C ASP A 148 6.17 11.97 -14.77
N PRO A 149 7.09 11.96 -13.78
CA PRO A 149 6.80 11.39 -12.47
C PRO A 149 5.62 12.05 -11.76
N ALA A 150 5.33 13.32 -12.03
CA ALA A 150 4.19 14.03 -11.46
C ALA A 150 2.82 13.47 -11.90
N SER A 151 2.79 12.72 -13.01
CA SER A 151 1.57 12.06 -13.50
C SER A 151 1.14 10.89 -12.62
N VAL A 152 1.97 10.44 -11.67
CA VAL A 152 1.68 9.34 -10.76
C VAL A 152 1.43 9.86 -9.36
N ASN A 153 0.17 9.92 -8.97
CA ASN A 153 -0.30 10.39 -7.67
C ASN A 153 -1.64 9.70 -7.34
N VAL A 154 -2.09 9.82 -6.09
CA VAL A 154 -3.29 9.12 -5.60
C VAL A 154 -4.56 9.52 -6.36
N GLU A 155 -4.67 10.79 -6.74
CA GLU A 155 -5.81 11.31 -7.50
C GLU A 155 -5.89 10.68 -8.89
N GLN A 156 -4.76 10.66 -9.62
CA GLN A 156 -4.71 10.11 -10.96
C GLN A 156 -4.91 8.60 -10.95
N ILE A 157 -4.37 7.88 -9.95
CA ILE A 157 -4.61 6.44 -9.78
C ILE A 157 -6.12 6.19 -9.60
N ALA A 158 -6.82 6.99 -8.79
CA ALA A 158 -8.26 6.83 -8.61
C ALA A 158 -9.04 7.12 -9.89
N ILE A 159 -8.66 8.13 -10.68
CA ILE A 159 -9.26 8.43 -11.99
C ILE A 159 -9.08 7.23 -12.94
N ASP A 160 -7.90 6.65 -13.02
CA ASP A 160 -7.63 5.47 -13.84
C ASP A 160 -8.54 4.30 -13.46
N LEU A 161 -8.74 4.08 -12.16
CA LEU A 161 -9.57 2.98 -11.65
C LEU A 161 -11.06 3.18 -12.00
N VAL A 162 -11.55 4.41 -12.05
CA VAL A 162 -12.90 4.69 -12.57
C VAL A 162 -13.01 4.28 -14.04
N VAL A 163 -11.99 4.60 -14.85
CA VAL A 163 -11.94 4.18 -16.26
C VAL A 163 -11.85 2.65 -16.38
N VAL A 164 -11.03 2.00 -15.56
CA VAL A 164 -10.91 0.53 -15.52
C VAL A 164 -12.26 -0.10 -15.19
N ARG A 165 -12.99 0.39 -14.19
CA ARG A 165 -14.33 -0.10 -13.83
C ARG A 165 -15.28 -0.03 -15.02
N GLN A 166 -15.35 1.12 -15.68
CA GLN A 166 -16.22 1.36 -16.83
C GLN A 166 -15.84 0.47 -18.02
N ALA A 167 -14.54 0.31 -18.31
CA ALA A 167 -14.04 -0.52 -19.39
C ALA A 167 -14.36 -2.01 -19.20
N LEU A 168 -14.34 -2.48 -17.94
CA LEU A 168 -14.72 -3.84 -17.58
C LEU A 168 -16.25 -4.05 -17.52
N GLY A 169 -17.05 -3.00 -17.72
CA GLY A 169 -18.52 -3.08 -17.67
C GLY A 169 -19.06 -3.30 -16.26
N ILE A 170 -18.32 -2.90 -15.24
CA ILE A 170 -18.69 -3.07 -13.83
C ILE A 170 -19.50 -1.84 -13.38
N ASP A 171 -20.76 -2.04 -13.01
CA ASP A 171 -21.62 -0.97 -12.49
C ASP A 171 -21.18 -0.54 -11.08
N ARG A 172 -21.02 -1.52 -10.19
CA ARG A 172 -20.61 -1.32 -8.79
C ARG A 172 -19.65 -2.41 -8.37
N TRP A 173 -18.79 -2.09 -7.44
CA TRP A 173 -17.83 -3.03 -6.84
C TRP A 173 -17.66 -2.83 -5.34
N HIS A 174 -17.09 -3.82 -4.70
CA HIS A 174 -16.52 -3.71 -3.35
C HIS A 174 -15.05 -3.31 -3.46
N LEU A 175 -14.53 -2.62 -2.44
CA LEU A 175 -13.12 -2.27 -2.36
C LEU A 175 -12.42 -3.08 -1.26
N HIS A 176 -11.23 -3.60 -1.58
CA HIS A 176 -10.30 -4.14 -0.58
C HIS A 176 -8.97 -3.43 -0.75
N GLY A 177 -8.72 -2.40 0.07
CA GLY A 177 -7.50 -1.60 0.03
C GLY A 177 -6.56 -1.95 1.18
N VAL A 178 -5.31 -2.28 0.85
CA VAL A 178 -4.27 -2.63 1.83
C VAL A 178 -3.18 -1.57 1.86
N SER A 179 -2.82 -1.07 3.05
CA SER A 179 -1.75 -0.08 3.21
C SER A 179 -2.00 1.15 2.31
N PHE A 180 -1.09 1.56 1.45
CA PHE A 180 -1.34 2.63 0.47
C PHE A 180 -2.60 2.39 -0.39
N GLY A 181 -2.94 1.13 -0.70
CA GLY A 181 -4.18 0.81 -1.40
C GLY A 181 -5.45 1.27 -0.67
N SER A 182 -5.42 1.38 0.66
CA SER A 182 -6.51 1.95 1.45
C SER A 182 -6.66 3.47 1.23
N ARG A 183 -5.55 4.18 1.02
CA ARG A 183 -5.59 5.60 0.64
C ARG A 183 -6.20 5.80 -0.74
N VAL A 184 -5.88 4.93 -1.69
CA VAL A 184 -6.54 4.91 -3.02
C VAL A 184 -8.03 4.60 -2.88
N ALA A 185 -8.41 3.65 -2.01
CA ALA A 185 -9.82 3.35 -1.73
C ALA A 185 -10.57 4.58 -1.17
N LEU A 186 -9.97 5.31 -0.26
CA LEU A 186 -10.53 6.56 0.27
C LEU A 186 -10.70 7.63 -0.83
N GLU A 187 -9.75 7.74 -1.75
CA GLU A 187 -9.88 8.68 -2.88
C GLU A 187 -10.97 8.23 -3.87
N LEU A 188 -11.15 6.92 -4.10
CA LEU A 188 -12.28 6.39 -4.86
C LEU A 188 -13.63 6.70 -4.17
N MET A 189 -13.71 6.60 -2.84
CA MET A 189 -14.92 7.03 -2.10
C MET A 189 -15.24 8.50 -2.31
N ARG A 190 -14.22 9.36 -2.45
CA ARG A 190 -14.41 10.78 -2.75
C ARG A 190 -14.93 11.04 -4.17
N ARG A 191 -14.55 10.20 -5.16
CA ARG A 191 -14.76 10.45 -6.58
C ARG A 191 -15.87 9.64 -7.22
N ASP A 192 -16.08 8.39 -6.79
CA ASP A 192 -16.97 7.42 -7.43
C ASP A 192 -17.84 6.70 -6.38
N GLU A 193 -18.23 7.41 -5.32
CA GLU A 193 -18.94 6.88 -4.14
C GLU A 193 -20.13 5.98 -4.51
N LEU A 194 -20.94 6.39 -5.50
CA LEU A 194 -22.16 5.67 -5.90
C LEU A 194 -21.86 4.31 -6.52
N ALA A 195 -20.66 4.11 -7.06
CA ALA A 195 -20.23 2.84 -7.62
C ALA A 195 -19.63 1.88 -6.58
N ILE A 196 -19.52 2.31 -5.31
CA ILE A 196 -18.95 1.49 -4.25
C ILE A 196 -20.05 0.88 -3.40
N VAL A 197 -20.04 -0.43 -3.22
CA VAL A 197 -20.99 -1.20 -2.40
C VAL A 197 -20.56 -1.20 -0.94
N SER A 198 -19.31 -1.56 -0.68
CA SER A 198 -18.67 -1.53 0.64
C SER A 198 -17.15 -1.50 0.48
N ALA A 199 -16.42 -1.26 1.58
CA ALA A 199 -14.97 -1.25 1.56
C ALA A 199 -14.36 -1.94 2.78
N VAL A 200 -13.26 -2.67 2.55
CA VAL A 200 -12.34 -3.10 3.60
C VAL A 200 -11.05 -2.29 3.47
N LEU A 201 -10.71 -1.57 4.54
CA LEU A 201 -9.49 -0.80 4.66
C LEU A 201 -8.57 -1.52 5.65
N ASP A 202 -7.55 -2.19 5.14
CA ASP A 202 -6.59 -2.93 5.95
C ASP A 202 -5.31 -2.12 6.12
N SER A 203 -4.91 -1.89 7.37
CA SER A 203 -3.71 -1.10 7.67
C SER A 203 -3.80 0.30 7.02
N VAL A 204 -4.85 1.02 7.37
CA VAL A 204 -5.28 2.24 6.65
C VAL A 204 -4.30 3.39 6.76
N VAL A 205 -4.07 4.07 5.63
CA VAL A 205 -3.29 5.30 5.53
C VAL A 205 -4.23 6.50 5.37
N PRO A 206 -4.40 7.34 6.41
CA PRO A 206 -5.22 8.55 6.32
C PRO A 206 -4.63 9.56 5.33
N PRO A 207 -5.47 10.33 4.63
CA PRO A 207 -4.98 11.37 3.73
C PRO A 207 -4.38 12.60 4.44
N ASP A 208 -4.76 12.84 5.68
CA ASP A 208 -4.48 14.03 6.48
C ASP A 208 -3.44 13.79 7.60
N VAL A 209 -2.70 12.68 7.54
CA VAL A 209 -1.71 12.35 8.57
C VAL A 209 -0.37 13.07 8.33
N ASP A 210 0.23 13.57 9.40
CA ASP A 210 1.64 13.95 9.42
C ASP A 210 2.49 12.76 9.86
N GLU A 211 3.00 12.00 8.90
CA GLU A 211 3.77 10.78 9.18
C GLU A 211 5.04 11.08 9.99
N THR A 212 5.67 12.25 9.81
CA THR A 212 6.87 12.62 10.55
C THR A 212 6.60 12.82 12.04
N ALA A 213 5.39 13.28 12.38
CA ALA A 213 4.97 13.45 13.75
C ALA A 213 4.41 12.15 14.34
N ASP A 214 3.63 11.40 13.57
CA ASP A 214 2.83 10.28 14.08
C ASP A 214 3.59 8.95 14.15
N LEU A 215 4.45 8.65 13.17
CA LEU A 215 5.13 7.34 13.10
C LEU A 215 6.02 7.01 14.29
N PRO A 216 6.81 7.94 14.87
CA PRO A 216 7.58 7.61 16.07
C PRO A 216 6.70 7.18 17.25
N HIS A 217 5.50 7.78 17.38
CA HIS A 217 4.51 7.39 18.39
C HIS A 217 3.93 6.00 18.08
N GLY A 218 3.64 5.72 16.80
CA GLY A 218 3.14 4.43 16.33
C GLY A 218 4.14 3.30 16.57
N ILE A 219 5.41 3.49 16.19
CA ILE A 219 6.50 2.55 16.45
C ILE A 219 6.60 2.23 17.94
N LEU A 220 6.60 3.26 18.80
CA LEU A 220 6.68 3.06 20.24
C LEU A 220 5.42 2.36 20.80
N ALA A 221 4.23 2.62 20.25
CA ALA A 221 3.01 1.93 20.65
C ALA A 221 3.05 0.44 20.31
N ALA A 222 3.50 0.08 19.10
CA ALA A 222 3.66 -1.31 18.67
C ALA A 222 4.72 -2.04 19.52
N LEU A 223 5.85 -1.39 19.81
CA LEU A 223 6.88 -1.94 20.71
C LEU A 223 6.34 -2.17 22.13
N ARG A 224 5.53 -1.26 22.68
CA ARG A 224 4.86 -1.43 23.98
C ARG A 224 3.90 -2.61 23.98
N THR A 225 3.14 -2.80 22.92
CA THR A 225 2.25 -3.96 22.75
C THR A 225 3.05 -5.26 22.75
N LEU A 226 4.16 -5.30 22.01
CA LEU A 226 5.07 -6.45 22.01
C LEU A 226 5.67 -6.70 23.39
N GLU A 227 6.25 -5.67 24.02
CA GLU A 227 6.89 -5.76 25.34
C GLU A 227 5.92 -6.23 26.42
N GLY A 228 4.68 -5.71 26.42
CA GLY A 228 3.64 -6.14 27.37
C GLY A 228 3.30 -7.62 27.24
N ARG A 229 3.34 -8.18 26.02
CA ARG A 229 3.10 -9.61 25.77
C ARG A 229 4.30 -10.46 26.15
N CYS A 230 5.49 -10.14 25.64
CA CYS A 230 6.68 -10.98 25.83
C CYS A 230 7.24 -10.91 27.26
N THR A 231 7.02 -9.82 28.02
CA THR A 231 7.34 -9.80 29.44
C THR A 231 6.37 -10.65 30.27
N HIS A 232 5.09 -10.69 29.88
CA HIS A 232 4.07 -11.50 30.54
C HIS A 232 4.34 -13.01 30.39
N ASP A 233 4.72 -13.44 29.19
CA ASP A 233 5.04 -14.86 28.90
C ASP A 233 6.49 -15.24 29.18
N GLY A 234 7.33 -14.28 29.56
CA GLY A 234 8.74 -14.49 29.95
C GLY A 234 9.71 -14.60 28.78
N SER A 235 9.26 -14.40 27.52
CA SER A 235 10.12 -14.49 26.33
C SER A 235 11.03 -13.27 26.13
N CYS A 236 10.76 -12.13 26.81
CA CYS A 236 11.63 -10.95 26.80
C CYS A 236 11.77 -10.33 28.21
N PRO A 237 12.45 -10.95 29.15
CA PRO A 237 12.53 -10.48 30.54
C PRO A 237 13.16 -9.09 30.69
N SER A 238 13.97 -8.66 29.73
CA SER A 238 14.58 -7.33 29.68
C SER A 238 13.76 -6.30 28.88
N GLY A 239 12.59 -6.68 28.37
CA GLY A 239 11.83 -5.88 27.43
C GLY A 239 12.47 -5.80 26.04
N VAL A 240 11.95 -4.93 25.20
CA VAL A 240 12.47 -4.66 23.84
C VAL A 240 12.79 -3.18 23.61
N ILE A 241 12.18 -2.27 24.37
CA ILE A 241 12.29 -0.83 24.16
C ILE A 241 13.67 -0.32 24.63
N GLU A 242 14.07 -0.62 25.86
CA GLU A 242 15.36 -0.15 26.39
C GLU A 242 16.56 -0.79 25.67
N PRO A 243 16.59 -2.11 25.36
CA PRO A 243 17.61 -2.68 24.49
C PRO A 243 17.72 -1.99 23.11
N LEU A 244 16.59 -1.66 22.48
CA LEU A 244 16.61 -0.91 21.22
C LEU A 244 17.23 0.48 21.40
N ARG A 245 16.82 1.23 22.42
CA ARG A 245 17.36 2.56 22.71
C ARG A 245 18.89 2.53 22.95
N GLU A 246 19.37 1.53 23.66
CA GLU A 246 20.80 1.32 23.90
C GLU A 246 21.57 1.13 22.57
N VAL A 247 21.07 0.25 21.69
CA VAL A 247 21.69 -0.01 20.38
C VAL A 247 21.69 1.25 19.51
N LEU A 248 20.55 1.95 19.40
CA LEU A 248 20.45 3.19 18.63
C LEU A 248 21.39 4.29 19.13
N ASN A 249 21.53 4.46 20.45
CA ASN A 249 22.49 5.42 21.02
C ASN A 249 23.94 5.07 20.70
N ARG A 250 24.29 3.79 20.71
CA ARG A 250 25.65 3.33 20.35
C ARG A 250 25.92 3.58 18.86
N LEU A 251 24.97 3.26 17.97
CA LEU A 251 25.11 3.42 16.52
C LEU A 251 25.12 4.88 16.07
N LYS A 252 24.48 5.78 16.83
CA LYS A 252 24.59 7.24 16.61
C LYS A 252 26.04 7.75 16.68
N ALA A 253 26.90 7.14 17.52
CA ALA A 253 28.30 7.55 17.67
C ALA A 253 29.13 7.28 16.40
N GLY A 254 28.68 6.38 15.54
CA GLY A 254 29.28 6.06 14.25
C GLY A 254 28.76 4.75 13.69
N PRO A 255 28.58 4.67 12.37
CA PRO A 255 28.10 3.46 11.73
C PRO A 255 29.13 2.33 11.83
N ILE A 256 28.60 1.10 11.90
CA ILE A 256 29.39 -0.13 11.93
C ILE A 256 29.19 -0.84 10.60
N VAL A 257 30.29 -1.32 9.99
CA VAL A 257 30.20 -2.17 8.79
C VAL A 257 29.99 -3.61 9.26
N VAL A 258 28.91 -4.22 8.83
CA VAL A 258 28.60 -5.62 9.08
C VAL A 258 28.60 -6.43 7.77
N GLN A 259 28.98 -7.69 7.86
CA GLN A 259 28.88 -8.65 6.77
C GLN A 259 27.65 -9.51 7.01
N VAL A 260 26.76 -9.59 6.01
CA VAL A 260 25.63 -10.52 6.00
C VAL A 260 25.69 -11.25 4.65
N ASP A 261 25.94 -12.54 4.70
CA ASP A 261 26.28 -13.36 3.53
C ASP A 261 27.48 -12.75 2.78
N ASP A 262 27.36 -12.56 1.45
CA ASP A 262 28.41 -12.00 0.61
C ASP A 262 28.37 -10.45 0.48
N ARG A 263 27.54 -9.77 1.28
CA ARG A 263 27.32 -8.31 1.22
C ARG A 263 27.78 -7.59 2.46
N SER A 264 28.41 -6.43 2.27
CA SER A 264 28.75 -5.48 3.33
C SER A 264 27.64 -4.45 3.48
N PHE A 265 27.19 -4.21 4.72
CA PHE A 265 26.21 -3.18 5.06
C PHE A 265 26.78 -2.20 6.05
N LYS A 266 26.57 -0.92 5.79
CA LYS A 266 26.85 0.14 6.76
C LYS A 266 25.60 0.34 7.61
N VAL A 267 25.68 0.00 8.89
CA VAL A 267 24.56 0.08 9.83
C VAL A 267 24.78 1.23 10.80
N ASP A 268 23.96 2.25 10.70
CA ASP A 268 23.80 3.33 11.68
C ASP A 268 22.50 3.16 12.47
N ASP A 269 22.15 4.14 13.32
CA ASP A 269 20.92 4.11 14.10
C ASP A 269 19.66 4.11 13.22
N THR A 270 19.68 4.83 12.11
CA THR A 270 18.56 4.88 11.15
C THR A 270 18.33 3.54 10.46
N ALA A 271 19.38 2.91 9.96
CA ALA A 271 19.32 1.61 9.30
C ALA A 271 18.89 0.49 10.27
N PHE A 272 19.38 0.51 11.52
CA PHE A 272 18.98 -0.47 12.52
C PHE A 272 17.52 -0.29 12.95
N LEU A 273 17.06 0.95 13.13
CA LEU A 273 15.63 1.21 13.41
C LEU A 273 14.76 0.77 12.23
N ALA A 274 15.12 1.06 10.98
CA ALA A 274 14.39 0.64 9.81
C ALA A 274 14.23 -0.90 9.74
N ALA A 275 15.33 -1.65 9.96
CA ALA A 275 15.27 -3.11 10.02
C ALA A 275 14.38 -3.63 11.18
N THR A 276 14.41 -2.94 12.33
CA THR A 276 13.56 -3.28 13.48
C THR A 276 12.09 -3.03 13.19
N VAL A 277 11.75 -1.89 12.59
CA VAL A 277 10.37 -1.51 12.20
C VAL A 277 9.84 -2.47 11.15
N ASP A 278 10.64 -2.81 10.15
CA ASP A 278 10.28 -3.75 9.12
C ASP A 278 10.03 -5.17 9.71
N ALA A 279 10.91 -5.66 10.58
CA ALA A 279 10.70 -6.92 11.28
C ALA A 279 9.43 -6.90 12.16
N LEU A 280 9.18 -5.81 12.91
CA LEU A 280 7.98 -5.66 13.74
C LEU A 280 6.69 -5.66 12.91
N GLY A 281 6.72 -5.08 11.71
CA GLY A 281 5.59 -5.01 10.80
C GLY A 281 5.28 -6.32 10.06
N ARG A 282 6.18 -7.30 10.06
CA ARG A 282 6.00 -8.56 9.30
C ARG A 282 5.40 -9.69 10.13
N PRO A 283 4.64 -10.62 9.52
CA PRO A 283 4.21 -11.85 10.18
C PRO A 283 5.41 -12.63 10.74
N GLY A 284 5.34 -13.01 12.01
CA GLY A 284 6.41 -13.74 12.70
C GLY A 284 7.61 -12.88 13.14
N GLY A 285 7.80 -11.71 12.56
CA GLY A 285 8.92 -10.82 12.87
C GLY A 285 8.95 -10.33 14.34
N PRO A 286 7.82 -9.98 14.99
CA PRO A 286 7.82 -9.59 16.38
C PRO A 286 8.46 -10.62 17.33
N ALA A 287 8.33 -11.92 17.02
CA ALA A 287 8.93 -12.99 17.82
C ALA A 287 10.45 -13.02 17.77
N LEU A 288 11.06 -12.45 16.75
CA LEU A 288 12.53 -12.39 16.57
C LEU A 288 13.18 -11.23 17.32
N LEU A 289 12.42 -10.16 17.59
CA LEU A 289 12.97 -8.92 18.13
C LEU A 289 13.67 -9.08 19.48
N PRO A 290 13.16 -9.83 20.47
CA PRO A 290 13.85 -10.00 21.74
C PRO A 290 15.26 -10.61 21.57
N GLU A 291 15.39 -11.64 20.75
CA GLU A 291 16.67 -12.30 20.49
C GLU A 291 17.61 -11.41 19.67
N ALA A 292 17.12 -10.78 18.60
CA ALA A 292 17.92 -9.87 17.77
C ALA A 292 18.47 -8.68 18.58
N LEU A 293 17.64 -8.08 19.44
CA LEU A 293 18.07 -7.00 20.33
C LEU A 293 19.07 -7.48 21.39
N GLY A 294 18.87 -8.69 21.94
CA GLY A 294 19.84 -9.32 22.83
C GLY A 294 21.21 -9.54 22.17
N MET A 295 21.23 -9.99 20.91
CA MET A 295 22.47 -10.11 20.12
C MET A 295 23.11 -8.74 19.90
N ALA A 296 22.32 -7.75 19.48
CA ALA A 296 22.81 -6.41 19.19
C ALA A 296 23.44 -5.73 20.44
N THR A 297 22.79 -5.83 21.62
CA THR A 297 23.36 -5.31 22.89
C THR A 297 24.62 -6.05 23.30
N ALA A 298 24.73 -7.36 23.00
CA ALA A 298 25.92 -8.17 23.23
C ALA A 298 27.07 -7.94 22.20
N ASN A 299 27.01 -6.87 21.38
CA ASN A 299 27.98 -6.55 20.31
C ASN A 299 28.02 -7.56 19.16
N ARG A 300 26.94 -8.33 18.95
CA ARG A 300 26.75 -9.27 17.83
C ARG A 300 25.84 -8.65 16.76
N LEU A 301 26.18 -7.44 16.30
CA LEU A 301 25.32 -6.63 15.43
C LEU A 301 25.08 -7.32 14.06
N ALA A 302 26.10 -7.99 13.49
CA ALA A 302 25.97 -8.67 12.22
C ALA A 302 24.92 -9.80 12.29
N GLU A 303 24.92 -10.58 13.36
CA GLU A 303 23.96 -11.66 13.59
C GLU A 303 22.55 -11.12 13.84
N ALA A 304 22.42 -10.03 14.61
CA ALA A 304 21.16 -9.34 14.79
C ALA A 304 20.57 -8.83 13.47
N MET A 305 21.39 -8.17 12.65
CA MET A 305 20.97 -7.70 11.33
C MET A 305 20.61 -8.85 10.40
N ALA A 306 21.40 -9.93 10.36
CA ALA A 306 21.08 -11.13 9.60
C ALA A 306 19.71 -11.70 10.01
N MET A 307 19.41 -11.78 11.31
CA MET A 307 18.12 -12.24 11.81
C MET A 307 16.96 -11.31 11.39
N LEU A 308 17.14 -10.00 11.53
CA LEU A 308 16.11 -9.02 11.16
C LEU A 308 15.82 -8.99 9.66
N VAL A 309 16.85 -9.16 8.81
CA VAL A 309 16.73 -9.10 7.35
C VAL A 309 16.37 -10.46 6.73
N SER A 310 16.91 -11.60 7.24
CA SER A 310 16.73 -12.94 6.66
C SER A 310 15.33 -13.52 6.91
N ALA A 311 14.61 -13.05 7.92
CA ALA A 311 13.23 -13.49 8.18
C ALA A 311 12.28 -13.21 7.00
N GLU A 312 12.65 -12.28 6.12
CA GLU A 312 11.95 -11.98 4.89
C GLU A 312 11.89 -13.18 3.93
N THR A 313 12.99 -13.92 3.80
CA THR A 313 13.10 -15.04 2.87
C THR A 313 12.35 -16.29 3.34
N THR A 314 12.33 -16.56 4.65
CA THR A 314 11.78 -17.80 5.21
C THR A 314 10.25 -17.83 5.24
N ILE A 315 9.59 -16.71 5.54
CA ILE A 315 8.13 -16.63 5.64
C ILE A 315 7.47 -16.65 4.26
N VAL A 316 8.05 -15.98 3.28
CA VAL A 316 7.60 -16.00 1.89
C VAL A 316 7.69 -17.42 1.32
N ASN A 317 8.76 -18.15 1.63
CA ASN A 317 8.94 -19.56 1.20
C ASN A 317 7.96 -20.50 1.91
N SER A 318 7.65 -20.29 3.19
CA SER A 318 6.69 -21.13 3.92
C SER A 318 5.26 -20.95 3.41
N ALA A 319 4.85 -19.74 3.07
CA ALA A 319 3.55 -19.46 2.47
C ALA A 319 3.43 -20.07 1.06
N ARG A 320 4.52 -20.08 0.27
CA ARG A 320 4.59 -20.75 -1.04
C ARG A 320 4.47 -22.25 -0.95
N ASN A 321 5.20 -22.87 -0.02
CA ASN A 321 5.19 -24.34 0.14
C ASN A 321 3.83 -24.86 0.60
N ALA A 322 3.04 -24.07 1.33
CA ALA A 322 1.68 -24.42 1.72
C ALA A 322 0.68 -24.44 0.53
N VAL A 323 0.97 -23.69 -0.54
CA VAL A 323 0.07 -23.57 -1.70
C VAL A 323 0.41 -24.55 -2.82
N SER A 324 1.68 -24.92 -3.01
CA SER A 324 2.12 -25.62 -4.24
C SER A 324 2.39 -27.12 -4.09
N GLY A 325 2.57 -27.63 -2.88
CA GLY A 325 2.96 -29.06 -2.71
C GLY A 325 4.20 -29.50 -3.54
N ASN A 326 4.76 -28.60 -4.33
CA ASN A 326 5.96 -28.77 -5.15
C ASN A 326 6.84 -27.52 -5.01
N GLU A 327 8.16 -27.74 -5.04
CA GLU A 327 9.14 -26.66 -5.03
C GLU A 327 8.91 -25.70 -6.21
N ALA A 328 8.30 -24.55 -5.96
CA ALA A 328 8.19 -23.51 -6.97
C ALA A 328 9.56 -22.83 -7.16
N PRO A 329 9.98 -22.56 -8.41
CA PRO A 329 11.22 -21.85 -8.70
C PRO A 329 11.25 -20.51 -8.01
N GLY A 330 12.37 -20.17 -7.39
CA GLY A 330 12.53 -19.03 -6.50
C GLY A 330 12.11 -17.69 -7.09
N TYR A 331 11.07 -17.11 -6.52
CA TYR A 331 10.87 -15.67 -6.57
C TYR A 331 11.75 -15.07 -5.46
N ALA A 332 12.92 -14.62 -5.88
CA ALA A 332 13.81 -13.86 -5.03
C ALA A 332 13.24 -12.45 -4.83
N ASN A 333 13.36 -11.99 -3.59
CA ASN A 333 13.34 -10.59 -3.14
C ASN A 333 12.04 -9.80 -3.31
N THR A 334 11.46 -9.44 -2.17
CA THR A 334 10.48 -8.37 -2.00
C THR A 334 11.00 -7.01 -2.51
N GLY A 335 12.31 -6.82 -2.65
CA GLY A 335 12.93 -5.65 -3.28
C GLY A 335 12.61 -5.46 -4.77
N ASP A 336 12.26 -6.54 -5.49
CA ASP A 336 11.93 -6.49 -6.91
C ASP A 336 10.42 -6.39 -7.21
N THR A 337 9.58 -6.21 -6.17
CA THR A 337 8.11 -6.25 -6.30
C THR A 337 7.45 -4.88 -6.34
N LEU A 338 8.17 -3.81 -6.02
CA LEU A 338 7.64 -2.43 -6.03
C LEU A 338 8.33 -1.62 -7.13
N ALA A 339 7.57 -0.82 -7.86
CA ALA A 339 8.10 0.19 -8.74
C ALA A 339 8.57 1.39 -7.90
N GLU A 340 9.88 1.53 -7.71
CA GLU A 340 10.48 2.52 -6.80
C GLU A 340 10.13 3.96 -7.21
N GLY A 341 10.03 4.23 -8.52
CA GLY A 341 9.63 5.54 -9.03
C GLY A 341 8.21 5.92 -8.66
N VAL A 342 7.28 4.95 -8.61
CA VAL A 342 5.92 5.17 -8.12
C VAL A 342 5.94 5.55 -6.64
N TRP A 343 6.71 4.81 -5.84
CA TRP A 343 6.84 5.09 -4.41
C TRP A 343 7.34 6.52 -4.17
N VAL A 344 8.40 6.93 -4.88
CA VAL A 344 8.94 8.30 -4.72
C VAL A 344 7.96 9.35 -5.22
N ALA A 345 7.33 9.16 -6.38
CA ALA A 345 6.40 10.13 -6.94
C ALA A 345 5.23 10.42 -5.98
N VAL A 346 4.59 9.36 -5.47
CA VAL A 346 3.49 9.46 -4.51
C VAL A 346 3.96 10.06 -3.18
N THR A 347 5.08 9.57 -2.62
CA THR A 347 5.59 10.09 -1.35
C THR A 347 5.93 11.57 -1.45
N CYS A 348 6.61 11.99 -2.52
CA CYS A 348 7.03 13.37 -2.69
C CYS A 348 5.89 14.32 -3.09
N GLY A 349 4.94 13.85 -3.89
CA GLY A 349 3.82 14.66 -4.38
C GLY A 349 2.62 14.69 -3.43
N ASP A 350 2.23 13.53 -2.87
CA ASP A 350 1.01 13.42 -2.08
C ASP A 350 1.25 13.54 -0.57
N GLN A 351 2.32 12.92 -0.04
CA GLN A 351 2.51 12.78 1.41
C GLN A 351 3.38 13.90 1.99
N LEU A 352 4.58 14.07 1.45
CA LEU A 352 5.57 15.03 1.95
C LEU A 352 5.04 16.46 2.14
N PRO A 353 4.20 17.03 1.25
CA PRO A 353 3.68 18.39 1.43
C PRO A 353 2.80 18.59 2.66
N GLY A 354 2.25 17.51 3.25
CA GLY A 354 1.47 17.53 4.48
C GLY A 354 2.30 17.36 5.77
N MET A 355 3.62 17.16 5.65
CA MET A 355 4.51 16.85 6.78
C MET A 355 5.15 18.11 7.37
N SER A 356 5.19 18.22 8.71
CA SER A 356 5.77 19.36 9.41
C SER A 356 7.29 19.33 9.46
N PHE A 357 7.90 18.14 9.51
CA PHE A 357 9.34 17.94 9.77
C PHE A 357 9.83 18.57 11.06
N GLU A 358 8.94 18.93 11.97
CA GLU A 358 9.34 19.45 13.28
C GLU A 358 9.83 18.29 14.16
N PRO A 359 11.05 18.36 14.66
CA PRO A 359 11.61 17.28 15.47
C PRO A 359 10.90 17.21 16.82
N THR A 360 10.18 16.11 17.05
CA THR A 360 9.56 15.85 18.36
C THR A 360 10.45 14.92 19.18
N ASN A 361 10.53 15.16 20.49
CA ASN A 361 11.21 14.27 21.44
C ASN A 361 12.61 13.77 21.01
N VAL A 362 13.45 14.67 20.47
CA VAL A 362 14.79 14.36 19.91
C VAL A 362 15.76 13.69 20.88
N ASN A 363 15.48 13.71 22.18
CA ASN A 363 16.27 13.02 23.19
C ASN A 363 16.02 11.50 23.21
N ASP A 364 14.87 11.05 22.73
CA ASP A 364 14.58 9.64 22.56
C ASP A 364 15.23 9.12 21.26
N PRO A 365 16.07 8.07 21.33
CA PRO A 365 16.77 7.53 20.16
C PRO A 365 15.86 7.08 19.01
N ILE A 366 14.67 6.55 19.32
CA ILE A 366 13.67 6.10 18.32
C ILE A 366 13.16 7.30 17.52
N TYR A 367 12.73 8.35 18.19
CA TYR A 367 12.25 9.57 17.55
C TYR A 367 13.32 10.25 16.70
N ARG A 368 14.55 10.29 17.22
CA ARG A 368 15.68 10.90 16.52
C ARG A 368 16.02 10.13 15.24
N ALA A 369 16.14 8.81 15.31
CA ALA A 369 16.49 7.99 14.16
C ALA A 369 15.39 8.06 13.08
N GLU A 370 14.12 8.03 13.49
CA GLU A 370 12.99 8.18 12.56
C GLU A 370 12.97 9.57 11.92
N HIS A 371 13.18 10.64 12.68
CA HIS A 371 13.29 11.99 12.13
C HIS A 371 14.43 12.10 11.11
N THR A 372 15.61 11.52 11.41
CA THR A 372 16.74 11.51 10.48
C THR A 372 16.38 10.81 9.15
N ARG A 373 15.63 9.71 9.20
CA ARG A 373 15.13 9.00 8.02
C ARG A 373 14.24 9.91 7.15
N TRP A 374 13.33 10.66 7.77
CA TRP A 374 12.45 11.59 7.05
C TRP A 374 13.20 12.78 6.44
N VAL A 375 14.22 13.31 7.13
CA VAL A 375 15.09 14.36 6.57
C VAL A 375 15.84 13.85 5.33
N ALA A 376 16.36 12.62 5.37
CA ALA A 376 16.99 12.00 4.21
C ALA A 376 16.01 11.80 3.05
N LEU A 377 14.77 11.37 3.33
CA LEU A 377 13.72 11.25 2.31
C LEU A 377 13.38 12.60 1.68
N ARG A 378 13.31 13.67 2.46
CA ARG A 378 13.10 15.02 1.93
C ARG A 378 14.19 15.44 0.93
N ALA A 379 15.46 15.06 1.19
CA ALA A 379 16.55 15.31 0.25
C ALA A 379 16.39 14.52 -1.07
N ARG A 380 15.91 13.27 -0.99
CA ARG A 380 15.56 12.46 -2.17
C ARG A 380 14.42 13.10 -2.97
N CYS A 381 13.35 13.55 -2.32
CA CYS A 381 12.26 14.27 -2.98
C CYS A 381 12.73 15.56 -3.68
N ALA A 382 13.66 16.29 -3.09
CA ALA A 382 14.27 17.46 -3.75
C ALA A 382 15.04 17.08 -5.03
N ALA A 383 15.63 15.88 -5.08
CA ALA A 383 16.27 15.37 -6.30
C ALA A 383 15.26 14.98 -7.40
N TRP A 384 14.09 14.49 -7.02
CA TRP A 384 13.02 14.10 -7.95
C TRP A 384 12.23 15.27 -8.51
N GLN A 385 12.12 16.39 -7.79
CA GLN A 385 11.41 17.59 -8.21
C GLN A 385 9.93 17.35 -8.58
N VAL A 386 9.28 16.40 -7.92
CA VAL A 386 7.84 16.17 -8.08
C VAL A 386 7.10 17.32 -7.37
N PRO A 387 6.21 18.04 -8.07
CA PRO A 387 5.44 19.11 -7.45
C PRO A 387 4.39 18.53 -6.49
N PRO A 388 4.02 19.29 -5.44
CA PRO A 388 2.90 18.94 -4.57
C PRO A 388 1.60 18.75 -5.36
N THR A 389 0.84 17.70 -5.02
CA THR A 389 -0.55 17.55 -5.49
C THR A 389 -1.47 18.57 -4.81
N ALA A 390 -2.72 18.67 -5.30
CA ALA A 390 -3.71 19.57 -4.72
C ALA A 390 -3.96 19.26 -3.23
N ASP A 391 -4.18 20.30 -2.42
CA ASP A 391 -4.45 20.13 -0.98
C ASP A 391 -5.67 19.25 -0.70
N SER A 392 -6.64 19.21 -1.63
CA SER A 392 -7.83 18.36 -1.53
C SER A 392 -7.50 16.86 -1.38
N THR A 393 -6.37 16.39 -1.94
CA THR A 393 -5.95 14.99 -1.80
C THR A 393 -5.50 14.65 -0.38
N ARG A 394 -5.15 15.65 0.41
CA ARG A 394 -4.74 15.54 1.83
C ARG A 394 -5.86 15.83 2.82
N MET A 395 -7.07 16.12 2.35
CA MET A 395 -8.22 16.33 3.23
C MET A 395 -8.87 15.01 3.65
N PRO A 396 -9.41 14.91 4.87
CA PRO A 396 -10.19 13.74 5.29
C PRO A 396 -11.30 13.39 4.30
N VAL A 397 -11.59 12.11 4.16
CA VAL A 397 -12.70 11.61 3.31
C VAL A 397 -13.91 11.31 4.18
N SER A 398 -15.02 11.97 3.87
CA SER A 398 -16.33 11.66 4.46
C SER A 398 -17.15 10.86 3.46
N SER A 399 -17.65 9.69 3.87
CA SER A 399 -18.43 8.80 3.01
C SER A 399 -19.42 7.96 3.83
N PRO A 400 -20.62 7.67 3.31
CA PRO A 400 -21.59 6.74 3.89
C PRO A 400 -21.34 5.28 3.49
N VAL A 401 -20.31 4.99 2.70
CA VAL A 401 -20.00 3.63 2.24
C VAL A 401 -19.75 2.73 3.47
N PRO A 402 -20.48 1.60 3.59
CA PRO A 402 -20.22 0.63 4.64
C PRO A 402 -18.76 0.18 4.64
N THR A 403 -18.04 0.39 5.75
CA THR A 403 -16.59 0.19 5.79
C THR A 403 -16.17 -0.67 6.98
N LEU A 404 -15.37 -1.70 6.74
CA LEU A 404 -14.63 -2.46 7.74
C LEU A 404 -13.18 -2.00 7.75
N ILE A 405 -12.65 -1.61 8.90
CA ILE A 405 -11.25 -1.20 9.06
C ILE A 405 -10.55 -2.25 9.91
N LEU A 406 -9.50 -2.85 9.36
CA LEU A 406 -8.64 -3.82 10.06
C LEU A 406 -7.31 -3.14 10.42
N ALA A 407 -6.88 -3.27 11.67
CA ALA A 407 -5.64 -2.63 12.11
C ALA A 407 -4.89 -3.48 13.15
N GLY A 408 -3.59 -3.63 12.97
CA GLY A 408 -2.73 -4.34 13.92
C GLY A 408 -2.20 -3.42 15.03
N ASP A 409 -2.25 -3.86 16.29
CA ASP A 409 -1.59 -3.13 17.38
C ASP A 409 -0.08 -3.40 17.43
N LEU A 410 0.43 -4.35 16.59
CA LEU A 410 1.85 -4.56 16.33
C LEU A 410 2.30 -3.93 15.00
N ASP A 411 1.44 -3.13 14.35
CA ASP A 411 1.77 -2.45 13.11
C ASP A 411 2.49 -1.12 13.37
N PRO A 412 3.80 -1.01 13.10
CA PRO A 412 4.55 0.22 13.26
C PRO A 412 4.50 1.10 12.01
N ILE A 413 3.98 0.58 10.87
CA ILE A 413 3.97 1.22 9.56
C ILE A 413 2.70 2.06 9.40
N THR A 414 1.54 1.46 9.75
CA THR A 414 0.23 2.12 9.76
C THR A 414 -0.43 1.90 11.12
N PRO A 415 -0.05 2.70 12.12
CA PRO A 415 -0.48 2.48 13.50
C PRO A 415 -1.99 2.41 13.66
N SER A 416 -2.50 1.57 14.57
CA SER A 416 -3.95 1.41 14.81
C SER A 416 -4.66 2.72 15.23
N SER A 417 -3.91 3.76 15.63
CA SER A 417 -4.42 5.11 15.83
C SER A 417 -4.97 5.73 14.54
N TRP A 418 -4.38 5.42 13.40
CA TRP A 418 -4.83 5.91 12.09
C TRP A 418 -6.19 5.35 11.69
N ALA A 419 -6.48 4.09 12.03
CA ALA A 419 -7.81 3.50 11.85
C ALA A 419 -8.90 4.33 12.58
N ARG A 420 -8.61 4.76 13.81
CA ARG A 420 -9.50 5.62 14.56
C ARG A 420 -9.63 7.02 13.96
N SER A 421 -8.56 7.55 13.34
CA SER A 421 -8.63 8.84 12.65
C SER A 421 -9.57 8.78 11.46
N VAL A 422 -9.41 7.79 10.58
CA VAL A 422 -10.27 7.61 9.40
C VAL A 422 -11.73 7.35 9.80
N ALA A 423 -11.96 6.48 10.77
CA ALA A 423 -13.32 6.13 11.21
C ALA A 423 -14.14 7.34 11.70
N ARG A 424 -13.52 8.40 12.21
CA ARG A 424 -14.24 9.62 12.63
C ARG A 424 -14.93 10.34 11.47
N HIS A 425 -14.49 10.11 10.25
CA HIS A 425 -15.00 10.76 9.05
C HIS A 425 -15.89 9.84 8.19
N LEU A 426 -15.88 8.53 8.45
CA LEU A 426 -16.73 7.57 7.74
C LEU A 426 -18.02 7.34 8.55
N ASN A 427 -19.18 7.63 7.94
CA ASN A 427 -20.46 7.61 8.63
C ASN A 427 -20.93 6.20 9.04
N ASP A 428 -20.44 5.18 8.36
CA ASP A 428 -20.81 3.78 8.55
C ASP A 428 -19.56 2.87 8.57
N SER A 429 -18.77 2.95 9.64
CA SER A 429 -17.52 2.20 9.77
C SER A 429 -17.47 1.34 11.04
N THR A 430 -16.79 0.20 10.94
CA THR A 430 -16.45 -0.69 12.07
C THR A 430 -14.96 -0.93 12.08
N ILE A 431 -14.31 -0.73 13.25
CA ILE A 431 -12.87 -1.00 13.42
C ILE A 431 -12.72 -2.32 14.18
N VAL A 432 -11.81 -3.16 13.68
CA VAL A 432 -11.33 -4.34 14.40
C VAL A 432 -9.82 -4.22 14.56
N THR A 433 -9.34 -4.33 15.80
CA THR A 433 -7.93 -4.35 16.13
C THR A 433 -7.53 -5.64 16.83
N SER A 434 -6.27 -6.02 16.73
CA SER A 434 -5.71 -7.14 17.48
C SER A 434 -4.27 -6.87 17.90
N ALA A 435 -3.95 -7.19 19.16
CA ALA A 435 -2.60 -7.17 19.69
C ALA A 435 -1.68 -8.27 19.07
N ARG A 436 -2.23 -9.12 18.19
CA ARG A 436 -1.50 -10.17 17.46
C ARG A 436 -1.25 -9.82 16.00
N TRP A 437 -1.89 -8.79 15.47
CA TRP A 437 -1.77 -8.41 14.09
C TRP A 437 -0.64 -7.41 13.88
N THR A 438 0.19 -7.71 12.89
CA THR A 438 1.17 -6.82 12.30
C THR A 438 0.56 -6.12 11.09
N HIS A 439 1.38 -5.55 10.20
CA HIS A 439 0.91 -4.88 9.00
C HIS A 439 0.13 -5.81 8.05
N ALA A 440 -0.94 -5.28 7.44
CA ALA A 440 -1.75 -5.94 6.42
C ALA A 440 -2.36 -7.30 6.84
N PRO A 441 -3.07 -7.41 8.00
CA PRO A 441 -3.53 -8.68 8.53
C PRO A 441 -4.46 -9.46 7.59
N SER A 442 -5.26 -8.82 6.74
CA SER A 442 -6.11 -9.51 5.77
C SER A 442 -5.34 -10.22 4.66
N THR A 443 -4.02 -10.10 4.62
CA THR A 443 -3.17 -10.75 3.63
C THR A 443 -2.54 -12.05 4.14
N TRP A 444 -2.48 -12.26 5.45
CA TRP A 444 -1.77 -13.39 6.05
C TRP A 444 -2.46 -14.02 7.27
N ASN A 445 -3.31 -13.28 7.99
CA ASN A 445 -3.92 -13.79 9.20
C ASN A 445 -5.29 -14.40 8.91
N PRO A 446 -5.53 -15.70 9.20
CA PRO A 446 -6.78 -16.39 8.86
C PRO A 446 -8.03 -15.71 9.44
N CYS A 447 -7.94 -15.17 10.68
CA CYS A 447 -9.07 -14.50 11.29
C CYS A 447 -9.40 -13.18 10.58
N ALA A 448 -8.40 -12.34 10.30
CA ALA A 448 -8.61 -11.09 9.57
C ALA A 448 -9.15 -11.34 8.15
N ILE A 449 -8.66 -12.39 7.48
CA ILE A 449 -9.14 -12.82 6.17
C ILE A 449 -10.62 -13.24 6.27
N HIS A 450 -10.98 -14.06 7.24
CA HIS A 450 -12.36 -14.48 7.45
C HIS A 450 -13.29 -13.30 7.70
N LEU A 451 -12.90 -12.33 8.52
CA LEU A 451 -13.68 -11.11 8.77
C LEU A 451 -13.88 -10.30 7.48
N MET A 452 -12.82 -10.13 6.68
CA MET A 452 -12.89 -9.44 5.39
C MET A 452 -13.84 -10.17 4.43
N VAL A 453 -13.69 -11.49 4.27
CA VAL A 453 -14.53 -12.29 3.35
C VAL A 453 -16.00 -12.20 3.74
N ARG A 454 -16.34 -12.39 5.02
CA ARG A 454 -17.72 -12.30 5.49
C ARG A 454 -18.32 -10.90 5.29
N PHE A 455 -17.54 -9.87 5.56
CA PHE A 455 -18.01 -8.50 5.37
C PHE A 455 -18.26 -8.19 3.88
N LEU A 456 -17.34 -8.56 2.98
CA LEU A 456 -17.51 -8.32 1.54
C LEU A 456 -18.64 -9.16 0.94
N ALA A 457 -18.79 -10.42 1.38
CA ALA A 457 -19.79 -11.33 0.82
C ALA A 457 -21.22 -11.07 1.34
N SER A 458 -21.38 -10.65 2.58
CA SER A 458 -22.70 -10.54 3.22
C SER A 458 -22.95 -9.25 4.01
N GLY A 459 -22.00 -8.35 4.11
CA GLY A 459 -22.08 -7.15 4.95
C GLY A 459 -22.01 -7.45 6.44
N GLU A 460 -21.68 -8.68 6.85
CA GLU A 460 -21.62 -9.08 8.25
C GLU A 460 -20.48 -8.35 8.96
N ARG A 461 -20.84 -7.72 10.07
CA ARG A 461 -19.90 -7.00 10.93
C ARG A 461 -19.61 -7.78 12.21
N PRO A 462 -18.37 -7.75 12.69
CA PRO A 462 -18.04 -8.35 13.97
C PRO A 462 -18.89 -7.72 15.10
N SER A 463 -19.57 -8.54 15.88
CA SER A 463 -20.36 -8.10 17.03
C SER A 463 -19.50 -8.02 18.30
N GLY A 464 -18.50 -7.12 18.33
CA GLY A 464 -17.63 -6.88 19.48
C GLY A 464 -16.15 -7.22 19.23
N PRO A 465 -15.25 -6.95 20.20
CA PRO A 465 -13.86 -7.33 20.09
C PRO A 465 -13.76 -8.85 19.97
N SER A 466 -13.19 -9.35 18.88
CA SER A 466 -12.97 -10.78 18.72
C SER A 466 -11.83 -11.22 19.65
N PRO A 467 -12.11 -11.93 20.76
CA PRO A 467 -11.07 -12.33 21.72
C PRO A 467 -10.11 -13.37 21.14
N GLU A 468 -10.50 -14.03 20.05
CA GLU A 468 -9.73 -15.13 19.42
C GLU A 468 -8.89 -14.68 18.21
N CYS A 469 -9.11 -13.50 17.69
CA CYS A 469 -8.31 -12.89 16.64
C CYS A 469 -7.10 -12.16 17.19
#